data_0538baaecd18a5fae3141b726ecf5b77
#
_entry.id   0538baaecd18a5fae3141b726ecf5b77
#
_cell.length_a   1.000
_cell.length_b   1.000
_cell.length_c   1.000
_cell.angle_alpha   90.00
_cell.angle_beta   90.00
_cell.angle_gamma   90.00
#
_symmetry.space_group_name_H-M   'P 1'
#
loop_
_entity.id
_entity.type
_entity.pdbx_description
1 polymer ?
#
loop_
_entity_poly.entity_id
_entity_poly.type
_entity_poly.pdbx_seq_one_letter_code
_entity_poly.pdbx_strand_id
1 'polypeptide(L)'
;MDTTPLRVLLEHKGNKVVSVSPQTTVQTCIETMRNAHIGAVVVLEGEQLVGIFTERDVLNKIAGRGFDLNHKSVSEVMTSNVRSVPPEMNVSQAMKFITELRFRHLPVTVDGKLIGLLSSGDLTRWVVSGQEHEIEELTKYINQTQYPNF
;
A
#
# COMPACT_ATOMS: atom_id res chain seq x y z
N MET A 1 -1.81 -20.05 6.99
CA MET A 1 -2.20 -18.63 7.12
C MET A 1 -0.99 -17.82 7.57
N ASP A 2 -0.72 -16.72 6.89
CA ASP A 2 0.41 -15.87 7.26
C ASP A 2 0.00 -14.94 8.40
N THR A 3 0.57 -15.17 9.58
CA THR A 3 0.30 -14.41 10.80
C THR A 3 1.33 -13.30 11.05
N THR A 4 2.22 -13.04 10.09
CA THR A 4 3.22 -11.98 10.19
C THR A 4 2.52 -10.61 10.34
N PRO A 5 2.86 -9.81 11.35
CA PRO A 5 2.27 -8.48 11.48
C PRO A 5 2.76 -7.54 10.37
N LEU A 6 1.91 -6.61 9.96
CA LEU A 6 2.22 -5.65 8.90
C LEU A 6 3.45 -4.79 9.22
N ARG A 7 3.74 -4.58 10.50
CA ARG A 7 4.96 -3.90 10.94
C ARG A 7 6.21 -4.49 10.30
N VAL A 8 6.29 -5.81 10.21
CA VAL A 8 7.44 -6.51 9.61
C VAL A 8 7.56 -6.20 8.13
N LEU A 9 6.44 -6.18 7.40
CA LEU A 9 6.44 -5.81 5.98
C LEU A 9 6.90 -4.37 5.77
N LEU A 10 6.47 -3.46 6.64
CA LEU A 10 6.89 -2.06 6.58
C LEU A 10 8.39 -1.89 6.83
N GLU A 11 8.96 -2.66 7.74
CA GLU A 11 10.40 -2.68 7.98
C GLU A 11 11.18 -3.12 6.76
N HIS A 12 10.68 -4.13 6.03
CA HIS A 12 11.28 -4.61 4.79
C HIS A 12 11.12 -3.64 3.62
N LYS A 13 9.96 -3.01 3.52
CA LYS A 13 9.67 -2.06 2.44
C LYS A 13 10.43 -0.74 2.61
N GLY A 14 10.71 -0.34 3.84
CA GLY A 14 11.24 0.97 4.18
C GLY A 14 10.14 1.98 4.50
N ASN A 15 10.52 3.08 5.16
CA ASN A 15 9.59 4.05 5.72
C ASN A 15 9.24 5.22 4.78
N LYS A 16 9.69 5.19 3.53
CA LYS A 16 9.38 6.27 2.59
C LYS A 16 7.98 6.13 2.05
N VAL A 17 7.09 7.00 2.48
CA VAL A 17 5.77 7.18 1.92
C VAL A 17 5.73 8.52 1.21
N VAL A 18 5.32 8.54 -0.05
CA VAL A 18 5.13 9.77 -0.79
C VAL A 18 3.82 10.41 -0.35
N SER A 19 3.91 11.61 0.20
CA SER A 19 2.76 12.34 0.74
C SER A 19 2.68 13.75 0.19
N VAL A 20 1.49 14.29 0.24
CA VAL A 20 1.19 15.68 -0.13
C VAL A 20 0.32 16.31 0.95
N SER A 21 0.22 17.64 0.93
CA SER A 21 -0.72 18.36 1.81
C SER A 21 -2.10 18.48 1.14
N PRO A 22 -3.17 18.77 1.91
CA PRO A 22 -4.51 18.96 1.33
C PRO A 22 -4.60 20.09 0.31
N GLN A 23 -3.72 21.08 0.40
CA GLN A 23 -3.69 22.24 -0.50
C GLN A 23 -2.86 22.01 -1.78
N THR A 24 -2.16 20.90 -1.87
CA THR A 24 -1.40 20.55 -3.07
C THR A 24 -2.35 20.45 -4.27
N THR A 25 -1.94 21.05 -5.41
CA THR A 25 -2.78 20.98 -6.61
C THR A 25 -2.90 19.55 -7.13
N VAL A 26 -4.01 19.25 -7.77
CA VAL A 26 -4.22 17.96 -8.42
C VAL A 26 -3.15 17.67 -9.45
N GLN A 27 -2.74 18.71 -10.22
CA GLN A 27 -1.65 18.58 -11.19
C GLN A 27 -0.35 18.10 -10.53
N THR A 28 0.04 18.72 -9.43
CA THR A 28 1.25 18.33 -8.70
C THR A 28 1.14 16.89 -8.16
N CYS A 29 -0.02 16.47 -7.68
CA CYS A 29 -0.24 15.11 -7.25
C CYS A 29 -0.05 14.11 -8.39
N ILE A 30 -0.61 14.38 -9.56
CA ILE A 30 -0.48 13.53 -10.75
C ILE A 30 0.99 13.43 -11.18
N GLU A 31 1.70 14.56 -11.24
CA GLU A 31 3.13 14.59 -11.57
C GLU A 31 3.97 13.82 -10.57
N THR A 32 3.66 13.94 -9.29
CA THR A 32 4.33 13.21 -8.21
C THR A 32 4.16 11.70 -8.38
N MET A 33 2.95 11.24 -8.67
CA MET A 33 2.68 9.82 -8.93
C MET A 33 3.42 9.32 -10.16
N ARG A 34 3.40 10.11 -11.23
CA ARG A 34 4.09 9.76 -12.49
C ARG A 34 5.60 9.64 -12.29
N ASN A 35 6.20 10.64 -11.67
CA ASN A 35 7.66 10.70 -11.49
C ASN A 35 8.18 9.62 -10.52
N ALA A 36 7.39 9.29 -9.50
CA ALA A 36 7.74 8.25 -8.53
C ALA A 36 7.31 6.85 -8.97
N HIS A 37 6.60 6.70 -10.08
CA HIS A 37 6.05 5.43 -10.57
C HIS A 37 5.17 4.73 -9.54
N ILE A 38 4.30 5.49 -8.88
CA ILE A 38 3.40 5.00 -7.85
C ILE A 38 1.95 5.26 -8.22
N GLY A 39 1.05 4.44 -7.73
CA GLY A 39 -0.39 4.50 -8.04
C GLY A 39 -1.22 5.30 -7.03
N ALA A 40 -0.61 5.85 -6.00
CA ALA A 40 -1.31 6.61 -4.97
C ALA A 40 -0.37 7.54 -4.22
N VAL A 41 -0.91 8.65 -3.76
CA VAL A 41 -0.25 9.51 -2.76
C VAL A 41 -1.18 9.63 -1.55
N VAL A 42 -0.60 9.63 -0.36
CA VAL A 42 -1.34 9.92 0.86
C VAL A 42 -1.39 11.43 1.09
N VAL A 43 -2.49 11.90 1.64
CA VAL A 43 -2.67 13.30 1.99
C VAL A 43 -2.56 13.43 3.50
N LEU A 44 -1.57 14.17 3.95
CA LEU A 44 -1.27 14.37 5.36
C LEU A 44 -1.48 15.83 5.76
N GLU A 45 -2.06 16.02 6.92
CA GLU A 45 -2.08 17.30 7.61
C GLU A 45 -1.21 17.17 8.86
N GLY A 46 0.02 17.70 8.77
CA GLY A 46 1.07 17.32 9.71
C GLY A 46 1.39 15.83 9.57
N GLU A 47 1.25 15.05 10.64
CA GLU A 47 1.43 13.60 10.63
C GLU A 47 0.10 12.82 10.47
N GLN A 48 -1.03 13.54 10.50
CA GLN A 48 -2.36 12.93 10.44
C GLN A 48 -2.76 12.59 9.02
N LEU A 49 -3.21 11.36 8.82
CA LEU A 49 -3.76 10.91 7.55
C LEU A 49 -5.16 11.51 7.37
N VAL A 50 -5.33 12.35 6.36
CA VAL A 50 -6.61 13.01 6.07
C VAL A 50 -7.22 12.58 4.73
N GLY A 51 -6.45 11.95 3.87
CA GLY A 51 -6.95 11.51 2.57
C GLY A 51 -5.98 10.63 1.82
N ILE A 52 -6.47 10.07 0.72
CA ILE A 52 -5.66 9.35 -0.26
C ILE A 52 -6.15 9.72 -1.65
N PHE A 53 -5.21 9.87 -2.58
CA PHE A 53 -5.48 10.18 -3.97
C PHE A 53 -4.79 9.15 -4.86
N THR A 54 -5.57 8.50 -5.73
CA THR A 54 -5.12 7.33 -6.49
C THR A 54 -5.31 7.51 -7.99
N GLU A 55 -4.67 6.65 -8.78
CA GLU A 55 -4.90 6.54 -10.23
C GLU A 55 -6.37 6.35 -10.56
N ARG A 56 -7.10 5.58 -9.75
CA ARG A 56 -8.53 5.36 -9.93
C ARG A 56 -9.31 6.67 -9.76
N ASP A 57 -8.91 7.53 -8.83
CA ASP A 57 -9.51 8.85 -8.67
C ASP A 57 -9.29 9.71 -9.92
N VAL A 58 -8.12 9.64 -10.53
CA VAL A 58 -7.85 10.35 -11.80
C VAL A 58 -8.83 9.90 -12.88
N LEU A 59 -9.01 8.60 -13.04
CA LEU A 59 -9.93 8.05 -14.03
C LEU A 59 -11.39 8.40 -13.74
N ASN A 60 -11.82 8.27 -12.51
CA ASN A 60 -13.24 8.38 -12.15
C ASN A 60 -13.71 9.80 -11.90
N LYS A 61 -12.82 10.69 -11.45
CA LYS A 61 -13.20 12.03 -10.99
C LYS A 61 -12.68 13.15 -11.89
N ILE A 62 -11.64 12.90 -12.67
CA ILE A 62 -10.88 13.94 -13.40
C ILE A 62 -10.92 13.74 -14.91
N ALA A 63 -10.57 12.56 -15.40
CA ALA A 63 -10.41 12.30 -16.82
C ALA A 63 -11.70 12.57 -17.62
N GLY A 64 -11.59 13.32 -18.70
CA GLY A 64 -12.70 13.63 -19.60
C GLY A 64 -13.75 14.58 -19.05
N ARG A 65 -13.50 15.26 -17.93
CA ARG A 65 -14.46 16.14 -17.26
C ARG A 65 -14.12 17.64 -17.33
N GLY A 66 -13.08 18.01 -18.06
CA GLY A 66 -12.63 19.41 -18.13
C GLY A 66 -12.19 19.97 -16.78
N PHE A 67 -11.60 19.10 -15.94
CA PHE A 67 -11.19 19.46 -14.59
C PHE A 67 -10.00 20.41 -14.60
N ASP A 68 -10.06 21.45 -13.78
CA ASP A 68 -8.98 22.44 -13.65
C ASP A 68 -7.88 21.91 -12.72
N LEU A 69 -6.93 21.17 -13.29
CA LEU A 69 -5.86 20.51 -12.57
C LEU A 69 -4.91 21.48 -11.84
N ASN A 70 -4.71 22.67 -12.42
CA ASN A 70 -3.71 23.62 -11.93
C ASN A 70 -4.19 24.49 -10.78
N HIS A 71 -5.50 24.64 -10.62
CA HIS A 71 -6.10 25.53 -9.62
C HIS A 71 -6.90 24.79 -8.53
N LYS A 72 -7.21 23.54 -8.75
CA LYS A 72 -7.95 22.73 -7.77
C LYS A 72 -7.00 22.00 -6.84
N SER A 73 -7.30 22.01 -5.54
CA SER A 73 -6.53 21.28 -4.56
C SER A 73 -6.95 19.80 -4.50
N VAL A 74 -6.03 18.94 -4.06
CA VAL A 74 -6.29 17.52 -3.94
C VAL A 74 -7.39 17.22 -2.92
N SER A 75 -7.61 18.10 -1.94
CA SER A 75 -8.69 17.96 -0.97
C SER A 75 -10.08 17.89 -1.61
N GLU A 76 -10.25 18.44 -2.81
CA GLU A 76 -11.54 18.42 -3.51
C GLU A 76 -11.85 17.09 -4.20
N VAL A 77 -10.84 16.27 -4.45
CA VAL A 77 -11.00 15.00 -5.19
C VAL A 77 -10.48 13.77 -4.45
N MET A 78 -9.71 13.95 -3.39
CA MET A 78 -9.21 12.83 -2.59
C MET A 78 -10.35 12.06 -1.94
N THR A 79 -10.08 10.81 -1.58
CA THR A 79 -10.94 10.06 -0.67
C THR A 79 -10.62 10.49 0.76
N SER A 80 -11.59 11.08 1.46
CA SER A 80 -11.39 11.63 2.81
C SER A 80 -11.61 10.60 3.92
N ASN A 81 -12.54 9.66 3.72
CA ASN A 81 -12.79 8.58 4.68
C ASN A 81 -11.83 7.42 4.41
N VAL A 82 -10.56 7.66 4.64
CA VAL A 82 -9.54 6.64 4.39
C VAL A 82 -9.62 5.56 5.45
N ARG A 83 -9.78 4.34 5.00
CA ARG A 83 -9.67 3.19 5.89
C ARG A 83 -8.21 2.84 6.07
N SER A 84 -7.78 2.82 7.33
CA SER A 84 -6.44 2.46 7.73
C SER A 84 -6.48 1.27 8.70
N VAL A 85 -5.33 0.63 8.86
CA VAL A 85 -5.21 -0.54 9.72
C VAL A 85 -4.04 -0.37 10.69
N PRO A 86 -4.08 -1.05 11.85
CA PRO A 86 -2.96 -1.01 12.77
C PRO A 86 -1.80 -1.90 12.29
N PRO A 87 -0.56 -1.60 12.71
CA PRO A 87 0.62 -2.40 12.33
C PRO A 87 0.61 -3.81 12.91
N GLU A 88 -0.21 -4.09 13.91
CA GLU A 88 -0.38 -5.41 14.52
C GLU A 88 -1.27 -6.34 13.69
N MET A 89 -2.05 -5.80 12.75
CA MET A 89 -2.83 -6.63 11.82
C MET A 89 -1.87 -7.56 11.07
N ASN A 90 -2.24 -8.82 10.90
CA ASN A 90 -1.39 -9.77 10.17
C ASN A 90 -1.68 -9.77 8.66
N VAL A 91 -0.76 -10.36 7.91
CA VAL A 91 -0.83 -10.40 6.44
C VAL A 91 -2.11 -11.07 5.96
N SER A 92 -2.51 -12.17 6.56
CA SER A 92 -3.74 -12.89 6.18
C SER A 92 -4.99 -12.01 6.35
N GLN A 93 -5.09 -11.30 7.46
CA GLN A 93 -6.19 -10.35 7.71
C GLN A 93 -6.16 -9.19 6.72
N ALA A 94 -4.99 -8.66 6.41
CA ALA A 94 -4.84 -7.55 5.45
C ALA A 94 -5.24 -7.98 4.03
N MET A 95 -4.85 -9.18 3.61
CA MET A 95 -5.24 -9.74 2.31
C MET A 95 -6.76 -9.87 2.19
N LYS A 96 -7.40 -10.37 3.24
CA LYS A 96 -8.86 -10.47 3.30
C LYS A 96 -9.51 -9.10 3.24
N PHE A 97 -8.99 -8.14 3.99
CA PHE A 97 -9.47 -6.77 4.03
C PHE A 97 -9.43 -6.11 2.63
N ILE A 98 -8.30 -6.23 1.94
CA ILE A 98 -8.13 -5.70 0.58
C ILE A 98 -9.09 -6.38 -0.41
N THR A 99 -9.23 -7.69 -0.32
CA THR A 99 -10.08 -8.46 -1.22
C THR A 99 -11.56 -8.11 -1.04
N GLU A 100 -12.02 -8.02 0.18
CA GLU A 100 -13.44 -7.72 0.48
C GLU A 100 -13.81 -6.28 0.15
N LEU A 101 -12.92 -5.32 0.44
CA LEU A 101 -13.18 -3.91 0.25
C LEU A 101 -12.67 -3.36 -1.08
N ARG A 102 -11.98 -4.18 -1.87
CA ARG A 102 -11.42 -3.84 -3.18
C ARG A 102 -10.48 -2.63 -3.15
N PHE A 103 -9.76 -2.46 -2.08
CA PHE A 103 -8.70 -1.45 -1.98
C PHE A 103 -7.38 -2.02 -2.51
N ARG A 104 -6.62 -1.18 -3.21
CA ARG A 104 -5.27 -1.54 -3.68
C ARG A 104 -4.18 -0.99 -2.79
N HIS A 105 -4.51 -0.02 -1.95
CA HIS A 105 -3.57 0.66 -1.06
C HIS A 105 -4.14 0.64 0.35
N LEU A 106 -3.29 0.28 1.30
CA LEU A 106 -3.67 0.10 2.69
C LEU A 106 -2.76 0.97 3.57
N PRO A 107 -3.24 2.13 4.00
CA PRO A 107 -2.51 2.93 4.96
C PRO A 107 -2.46 2.24 6.32
N VAL A 108 -1.28 2.26 6.93
CA VAL A 108 -1.05 1.73 8.27
C VAL A 108 -0.84 2.91 9.21
N THR A 109 -1.67 2.98 10.25
CA THR A 109 -1.68 4.12 11.18
C THR A 109 -1.64 3.67 12.63
N VAL A 110 -1.13 4.56 13.48
CA VAL A 110 -1.22 4.46 14.95
C VAL A 110 -1.78 5.79 15.46
N ASP A 111 -2.91 5.76 16.13
CA ASP A 111 -3.59 6.96 16.64
C ASP A 111 -3.81 8.04 15.56
N GLY A 112 -4.19 7.61 14.35
CA GLY A 112 -4.42 8.49 13.21
C GLY A 112 -3.17 8.95 12.48
N LYS A 113 -1.97 8.68 13.02
CA LYS A 113 -0.70 9.03 12.40
C LYS A 113 -0.25 7.95 11.44
N LEU A 114 0.11 8.36 10.24
CA LEU A 114 0.59 7.43 9.22
C LEU A 114 1.98 6.91 9.59
N ILE A 115 2.14 5.59 9.60
CA ILE A 115 3.45 4.94 9.77
C ILE A 115 3.92 4.21 8.52
N GLY A 116 3.05 3.98 7.56
CA GLY A 116 3.42 3.35 6.30
C GLY A 116 2.22 3.16 5.37
N LEU A 117 2.54 2.77 4.14
CA LEU A 117 1.54 2.46 3.12
C LEU A 117 1.93 1.14 2.46
N LEU A 118 1.03 0.17 2.46
CA LEU A 118 1.19 -1.10 1.79
C LEU A 118 0.24 -1.19 0.61
N SER A 119 0.74 -1.65 -0.53
CA SER A 119 -0.09 -1.96 -1.69
C SER A 119 -0.49 -3.44 -1.70
N SER A 120 -1.52 -3.77 -2.48
CA SER A 120 -1.87 -5.17 -2.73
C SER A 120 -0.69 -5.95 -3.32
N GLY A 121 0.14 -5.29 -4.14
CA GLY A 121 1.37 -5.86 -4.67
C GLY A 121 2.41 -6.17 -3.60
N ASP A 122 2.56 -5.31 -2.60
CA ASP A 122 3.47 -5.55 -1.47
C ASP A 122 3.08 -6.80 -0.69
N LEU A 123 1.79 -6.95 -0.40
CA LEU A 123 1.27 -8.13 0.31
C LEU A 123 1.42 -9.41 -0.52
N THR A 124 1.11 -9.33 -1.81
CA THR A 124 1.24 -10.48 -2.72
C THR A 124 2.69 -10.94 -2.83
N ARG A 125 3.62 -10.02 -3.01
CA ARG A 125 5.06 -10.36 -3.05
C ARG A 125 5.53 -11.01 -1.76
N TRP A 126 5.07 -10.53 -0.62
CA TRP A 126 5.41 -11.14 0.67
C TRP A 126 4.93 -12.60 0.76
N VAL A 127 3.66 -12.85 0.41
CA VAL A 127 3.07 -14.19 0.45
C VAL A 127 3.79 -15.15 -0.51
N VAL A 128 4.05 -14.69 -1.74
CA VAL A 128 4.76 -15.51 -2.76
C VAL A 128 6.18 -15.84 -2.29
N SER A 129 6.92 -14.88 -1.76
CA SER A 129 8.28 -15.11 -1.23
C SER A 129 8.26 -16.11 -0.07
N GLY A 130 7.28 -16.04 0.81
CA GLY A 130 7.10 -17.00 1.90
C GLY A 130 6.84 -18.42 1.39
N GLN A 131 5.99 -18.56 0.38
CA GLN A 131 5.69 -19.86 -0.23
C GLN A 131 6.91 -20.46 -0.94
N GLU A 132 7.66 -19.65 -1.67
CA GLU A 132 8.91 -20.09 -2.32
C GLU A 132 9.92 -20.59 -1.32
N HIS A 133 10.09 -19.91 -0.21
CA HIS A 133 10.98 -20.30 0.87
C HIS A 133 10.56 -21.64 1.51
N GLU A 134 9.28 -21.84 1.77
CA GLU A 134 8.74 -23.11 2.27
C GLU A 134 8.99 -24.26 1.29
N ILE A 135 8.79 -24.03 0.00
CA ILE A 135 9.05 -25.04 -1.05
C ILE A 135 10.54 -25.41 -1.07
N GLU A 136 11.44 -24.44 -1.00
CA GLU A 136 12.88 -24.68 -0.94
C GLU A 136 13.27 -25.51 0.27
N GLU A 137 12.75 -25.19 1.45
CA GLU A 137 13.03 -25.94 2.67
C GLU A 137 12.52 -27.38 2.59
N LEU A 138 11.29 -27.57 2.11
CA LEU A 138 10.73 -28.91 1.92
C LEU A 138 11.51 -29.72 0.90
N THR A 139 11.93 -29.10 -0.18
CA THR A 139 12.77 -29.75 -1.22
C THR A 139 14.11 -30.19 -0.65
N LYS A 140 14.76 -29.35 0.13
CA LYS A 140 16.00 -29.70 0.83
C LYS A 140 15.80 -30.88 1.79
N TYR A 141 14.71 -30.85 2.55
CA TYR A 141 14.38 -31.93 3.48
C TYR A 141 14.15 -33.26 2.76
N ILE A 142 13.39 -33.27 1.67
CA ILE A 142 13.12 -34.46 0.86
C ILE A 142 14.43 -35.02 0.29
N ASN A 143 15.28 -34.17 -0.27
CA ASN A 143 16.56 -34.59 -0.85
C ASN A 143 17.50 -35.20 0.20
N GLN A 144 17.54 -34.61 1.39
CA GLN A 144 18.36 -35.14 2.49
C GLN A 144 17.85 -36.49 3.04
N THR A 145 16.54 -36.70 2.97
CA THR A 145 15.90 -37.90 3.52
C THR A 145 15.93 -39.06 2.53
N GLN A 146 15.77 -38.79 1.23
CA GLN A 146 15.75 -39.83 0.19
C GLN A 146 17.14 -40.28 -0.27
N TYR A 147 18.14 -39.41 -0.13
CA TYR A 147 19.51 -39.68 -0.61
C TYR A 147 20.55 -39.27 0.44
N PRO A 148 20.52 -39.90 1.62
CA PRO A 148 21.60 -39.64 2.57
C PRO A 148 22.89 -40.26 2.03
N ASN A 149 23.83 -39.43 1.58
CA ASN A 149 25.16 -39.83 1.15
C ASN A 149 25.30 -40.35 -0.28
N PHE A 150 24.88 -39.58 -1.23
CA PHE A 150 25.44 -39.70 -2.56
C PHE A 150 26.42 -38.57 -2.85
#